data_e032e87c4fb7b78406f2ae000d453a42
#
_entry.id   e032e87c4fb7b78406f2ae000d453a42
#
_cell.length_a   1.000
_cell.length_b   1.000
_cell.length_c   1.000
_cell.angle_alpha   90.00
_cell.angle_beta   90.00
_cell.angle_gamma   90.00
#
_symmetry.space_group_name_H-M   'P 1'
#
loop_
_entity.id
_entity.type
_entity.pdbx_description
1 polymer ?
#
loop_
_entity_poly.entity_id
_entity_poly.type
_entity_poly.pdbx_seq_one_letter_code
_entity_poly.pdbx_strand_id
1 'polypeptide(L)'
;SKGLISLIAASDGLQLTADRRRNIRHFANTMFNVMRGGIFDENYTIEKADFMAYIDQANHKVFFKKSPAMAAWPDQFDLFFLQEQAHADDDLNFKRLCAEYLPLKFSRRHGDPSRPWNRFNINLRNEDDGSKILDYQGNWRDIFQNWEALVHSYPEFIEGMIFKFLNATT
;
A
#
# COMPACT_ATOMS: atom_id res chain seq x y z
N SER A 1 3.31 -5.08 -25.09
CA SER A 1 3.42 -6.33 -24.28
C SER A 1 4.71 -6.40 -23.45
N LYS A 2 5.87 -5.94 -23.99
CA LYS A 2 7.13 -5.96 -23.21
C LYS A 2 7.08 -5.08 -21.96
N GLY A 3 6.45 -3.91 -22.01
CA GLY A 3 6.33 -3.02 -20.85
C GLY A 3 5.49 -3.61 -19.73
N LEU A 4 4.40 -4.29 -20.05
CA LEU A 4 3.55 -4.94 -19.04
C LEU A 4 4.25 -6.15 -18.41
N ILE A 5 4.96 -6.96 -19.21
CA ILE A 5 5.76 -8.08 -18.73
C ILE A 5 6.87 -7.57 -17.80
N SER A 6 7.53 -6.46 -18.16
CA SER A 6 8.57 -5.85 -17.33
C SER A 6 8.00 -5.32 -16.00
N LEU A 7 6.83 -4.69 -16.05
CA LEU A 7 6.15 -4.22 -14.84
C LEU A 7 5.78 -5.37 -13.90
N ILE A 8 5.25 -6.46 -14.46
CA ILE A 8 4.90 -7.65 -13.69
C ILE A 8 6.15 -8.33 -13.16
N ALA A 9 7.19 -8.46 -13.98
CA ALA A 9 8.46 -9.05 -13.55
C ALA A 9 9.15 -8.23 -12.47
N ALA A 10 9.07 -6.91 -12.53
CA ALA A 10 9.61 -6.03 -11.49
C ALA A 10 8.83 -6.13 -10.17
N SER A 11 7.49 -6.26 -10.25
CA SER A 11 6.64 -6.50 -9.08
C SER A 11 6.81 -7.90 -8.49
N ASP A 12 7.36 -8.84 -9.26
CA ASP A 12 7.38 -10.27 -9.01
C ASP A 12 8.79 -10.83 -8.85
N GLY A 13 9.82 -10.04 -9.08
CA GLY A 13 11.19 -10.48 -9.35
C GLY A 13 11.79 -11.52 -8.39
N LEU A 14 11.24 -11.68 -7.20
CA LEU A 14 11.70 -12.65 -6.21
C LEU A 14 10.74 -13.83 -6.01
N GLN A 15 9.63 -13.85 -6.75
CA GLN A 15 8.52 -14.79 -6.51
C GLN A 15 8.45 -15.93 -7.56
N LEU A 16 9.29 -15.88 -8.57
CA LEU A 16 9.40 -16.97 -9.53
C LEU A 16 9.95 -18.22 -8.85
N THR A 17 9.17 -19.27 -8.90
CA THR A 17 9.48 -20.57 -8.30
C THR A 17 9.59 -21.64 -9.36
N ALA A 18 10.08 -22.84 -8.99
CA ALA A 18 10.05 -24.00 -9.85
C ALA A 18 8.62 -24.53 -10.12
N ASP A 19 7.64 -24.10 -9.31
CA ASP A 19 6.23 -24.45 -9.50
C ASP A 19 5.55 -23.54 -10.53
N ARG A 20 5.38 -24.06 -11.75
CA ARG A 20 4.72 -23.34 -12.84
C ARG A 20 3.30 -22.90 -12.49
N ARG A 21 2.53 -23.69 -11.73
CA ARG A 21 1.14 -23.34 -11.38
C ARG A 21 1.11 -22.16 -10.43
N ARG A 22 2.02 -22.13 -9.47
CA ARG A 22 2.19 -21.01 -8.55
C ARG A 22 2.57 -19.73 -9.30
N ASN A 23 3.52 -19.82 -10.21
CA ASN A 23 3.95 -18.69 -11.03
C ASN A 23 2.81 -18.15 -11.91
N ILE A 24 2.01 -19.02 -12.53
CA ILE A 24 0.84 -18.60 -13.32
C ILE A 24 -0.21 -17.90 -12.45
N ARG A 25 -0.49 -18.42 -11.27
CA ARG A 25 -1.43 -17.78 -10.33
C ARG A 25 -0.94 -16.42 -9.90
N HIS A 26 0.32 -16.31 -9.55
CA HIS A 26 0.94 -15.05 -9.16
C HIS A 26 0.89 -14.04 -10.30
N PHE A 27 1.27 -14.45 -11.51
CA PHE A 27 1.18 -13.63 -12.71
C PHE A 27 -0.26 -13.13 -12.96
N ALA A 28 -1.24 -14.04 -12.91
CA ALA A 28 -2.65 -13.68 -13.10
C ALA A 28 -3.15 -12.71 -12.01
N ASN A 29 -2.72 -12.92 -10.76
CA ASN A 29 -3.07 -12.06 -9.64
C ASN A 29 -2.47 -10.65 -9.78
N THR A 30 -1.20 -10.55 -10.15
CA THR A 30 -0.52 -9.28 -10.41
C THR A 30 -1.19 -8.53 -11.57
N MET A 31 -1.47 -9.22 -12.68
CA MET A 31 -2.23 -8.66 -13.80
C MET A 31 -3.60 -8.11 -13.38
N PHE A 32 -4.31 -8.89 -12.59
CA PHE A 32 -5.61 -8.50 -12.09
C PHE A 32 -5.55 -7.25 -11.20
N ASN A 33 -4.54 -7.16 -10.34
CA ASN A 33 -4.31 -6.00 -9.49
C ASN A 33 -3.91 -4.77 -10.32
N VAL A 34 -3.03 -4.92 -11.30
CA VAL A 34 -2.66 -3.85 -12.23
C VAL A 34 -3.89 -3.30 -12.95
N MET A 35 -4.73 -4.20 -13.48
CA MET A 35 -5.95 -3.81 -14.21
C MET A 35 -7.00 -3.13 -13.32
N ARG A 36 -6.99 -3.41 -12.02
CA ARG A 36 -7.94 -2.84 -11.06
C ARG A 36 -7.37 -1.72 -10.21
N GLY A 37 -6.17 -1.26 -10.51
CA GLY A 37 -5.54 -0.14 -9.82
C GLY A 37 -4.93 -0.46 -8.45
N GLY A 38 -4.67 -1.73 -8.16
CA GLY A 38 -4.10 -2.16 -6.87
C GLY A 38 -2.62 -2.54 -6.96
N ILE A 39 -1.76 -1.64 -7.43
CA ILE A 39 -0.30 -1.85 -7.40
C ILE A 39 0.37 -0.79 -6.53
N PHE A 40 1.54 -1.13 -5.99
CA PHE A 40 2.38 -0.18 -5.29
C PHE A 40 3.16 0.70 -6.27
N ASP A 41 3.46 1.92 -5.83
CA ASP A 41 4.30 2.84 -6.58
C ASP A 41 5.71 2.28 -6.68
N GLU A 42 6.32 2.45 -7.87
CA GLU A 42 7.74 2.22 -8.14
C GLU A 42 8.35 1.00 -7.45
N ASN A 43 7.62 -0.12 -7.35
CA ASN A 43 8.13 -1.38 -6.78
C ASN A 43 8.82 -1.24 -5.41
N TYR A 44 8.14 -0.80 -4.40
CA TYR A 44 8.65 -0.54 -3.06
C TYR A 44 9.45 0.78 -2.89
N THR A 45 9.67 1.55 -3.93
CA THR A 45 10.24 2.89 -3.78
C THR A 45 9.18 3.84 -3.23
N ILE A 46 9.56 4.57 -2.20
CA ILE A 46 8.71 5.51 -1.49
C ILE A 46 9.26 6.92 -1.72
N GLU A 47 8.41 7.81 -2.18
CA GLU A 47 8.71 9.24 -2.26
C GLU A 47 8.61 9.88 -0.86
N LYS A 48 9.66 10.53 -0.39
CA LYS A 48 9.66 11.23 0.91
C LYS A 48 8.48 12.19 1.04
N ALA A 49 8.22 12.98 0.01
CA ALA A 49 7.13 13.94 0.03
C ALA A 49 5.76 13.25 0.22
N ASP A 50 5.56 12.10 -0.41
CA ASP A 50 4.35 11.32 -0.27
C ASP A 50 4.17 10.75 1.13
N PHE A 51 5.24 10.18 1.68
CA PHE A 51 5.23 9.67 3.04
C PHE A 51 4.98 10.77 4.08
N MET A 52 5.64 11.94 3.93
CA MET A 52 5.43 13.07 4.81
C MET A 52 3.99 13.60 4.76
N ALA A 53 3.40 13.70 3.56
CA ALA A 53 2.00 14.08 3.41
C ALA A 53 1.04 13.07 4.07
N TYR A 54 1.35 11.76 3.95
CA TYR A 54 0.59 10.73 4.65
C TYR A 54 0.65 10.89 6.17
N ILE A 55 1.84 11.10 6.75
CA ILE A 55 1.98 11.30 8.21
C ILE A 55 1.22 12.53 8.66
N ASP A 56 1.30 13.64 7.93
CA ASP A 56 0.58 14.88 8.27
C ASP A 56 -0.93 14.67 8.25
N GLN A 57 -1.45 14.01 7.24
CA GLN A 57 -2.88 13.69 7.13
C GLN A 57 -3.35 12.72 8.21
N ALA A 58 -2.57 11.69 8.49
CA ALA A 58 -2.93 10.65 9.45
C ALA A 58 -2.79 11.12 10.91
N ASN A 59 -1.76 11.90 11.22
CA ASN A 59 -1.51 12.42 12.57
C ASN A 59 -0.61 13.66 12.56
N HIS A 60 -1.22 14.83 12.52
CA HIS A 60 -0.52 16.11 12.48
C HIS A 60 0.45 16.32 13.66
N LYS A 61 0.15 15.80 14.86
CA LYS A 61 1.04 15.93 16.02
C LYS A 61 2.33 15.13 15.83
N VAL A 62 2.23 13.92 15.28
CA VAL A 62 3.39 13.10 14.94
C VAL A 62 4.18 13.78 13.82
N PHE A 63 3.51 14.27 12.80
CA PHE A 63 4.16 15.01 11.72
C PHE A 63 4.97 16.20 12.24
N PHE A 64 4.37 17.06 13.05
CA PHE A 64 5.07 18.22 13.61
C PHE A 64 6.32 17.83 14.40
N LYS A 65 6.25 16.75 15.16
CA LYS A 65 7.37 16.24 15.96
C LYS A 65 8.49 15.63 15.10
N LYS A 66 8.13 14.93 14.01
CA LYS A 66 9.06 14.12 13.23
C LYS A 66 9.53 14.77 11.93
N SER A 67 8.83 15.78 11.43
CA SER A 67 9.17 16.45 10.17
C SER A 67 10.62 16.98 10.10
N PRO A 68 11.24 17.52 11.19
CA PRO A 68 12.63 17.94 11.11
C PRO A 68 13.61 16.79 10.86
N ALA A 69 13.37 15.63 11.44
CA ALA A 69 14.18 14.43 11.21
C ALA A 69 13.94 13.86 9.80
N MET A 70 12.68 13.76 9.38
CA MET A 70 12.31 13.28 8.04
C MET A 70 12.84 14.19 6.92
N ALA A 71 12.99 15.49 7.16
CA ALA A 71 13.55 16.41 6.18
C ALA A 71 14.97 16.02 5.73
N ALA A 72 15.75 15.40 6.62
CA ALA A 72 17.11 14.93 6.34
C ALA A 72 17.16 13.58 5.60
N TRP A 73 16.04 12.92 5.40
CA TRP A 73 15.99 11.65 4.69
C TRP A 73 16.23 11.83 3.18
N PRO A 74 16.64 10.77 2.46
CA PRO A 74 16.69 10.78 1.00
C PRO A 74 15.33 11.16 0.40
N ASP A 75 15.32 11.76 -0.78
CA ASP A 75 14.06 12.10 -1.47
C ASP A 75 13.26 10.86 -1.89
N GLN A 76 13.98 9.76 -2.14
CA GLN A 76 13.41 8.45 -2.40
C GLN A 76 14.10 7.41 -1.50
N PHE A 77 13.34 6.49 -0.96
CA PHE A 77 13.83 5.39 -0.14
C PHE A 77 12.95 4.16 -0.33
N ASP A 78 13.38 3.01 0.17
CA ASP A 78 12.61 1.78 0.14
C ASP A 78 11.91 1.47 1.46
N LEU A 79 11.11 0.41 1.46
CA LEU A 79 10.41 -0.05 2.65
C LEU A 79 11.37 -0.44 3.79
N PHE A 80 12.55 -1.00 3.46
CA PHE A 80 13.52 -1.41 4.48
C PHE A 80 14.08 -0.21 5.23
N PHE A 81 14.43 0.85 4.51
CA PHE A 81 14.82 2.12 5.13
C PHE A 81 13.74 2.62 6.08
N LEU A 82 12.46 2.61 5.64
CA LEU A 82 11.36 3.05 6.50
C LEU A 82 11.23 2.20 7.77
N GLN A 83 11.38 0.89 7.64
CA GLN A 83 11.37 -0.03 8.78
C GLN A 83 12.53 0.23 9.75
N GLU A 84 13.74 0.46 9.24
CA GLU A 84 14.90 0.83 10.07
C GLU A 84 14.66 2.12 10.85
N GLN A 85 14.12 3.17 10.20
CA GLN A 85 13.78 4.42 10.87
C GLN A 85 12.69 4.21 11.94
N ALA A 86 11.69 3.38 11.65
CA ALA A 86 10.66 3.03 12.62
C ALA A 86 11.23 2.27 13.82
N HIS A 87 12.14 1.31 13.60
CA HIS A 87 12.76 0.56 14.70
C HIS A 87 13.64 1.42 15.59
N ALA A 88 14.36 2.38 15.01
CA ALA A 88 15.24 3.29 15.73
C ALA A 88 14.50 4.36 16.54
N ASP A 89 13.23 4.57 16.31
CA ASP A 89 12.41 5.59 16.98
C ASP A 89 11.71 5.02 18.22
N ASP A 90 11.51 5.83 19.26
CA ASP A 90 10.79 5.44 20.47
C ASP A 90 9.30 5.77 20.45
N ASP A 91 8.85 6.56 19.46
CA ASP A 91 7.46 6.99 19.35
C ASP A 91 6.59 5.89 18.73
N LEU A 92 5.79 5.23 19.54
CA LEU A 92 4.91 4.14 19.11
C LEU A 92 3.90 4.55 18.04
N ASN A 93 3.44 5.81 18.08
CA ASN A 93 2.52 6.30 17.04
C ASN A 93 3.25 6.47 15.70
N PHE A 94 4.50 6.94 15.73
CA PHE A 94 5.30 7.02 14.51
C PHE A 94 5.61 5.63 13.95
N LYS A 95 6.03 4.68 14.80
CA LYS A 95 6.22 3.27 14.39
C LYS A 95 4.99 2.67 13.73
N ARG A 96 3.83 2.87 14.33
CA ARG A 96 2.56 2.42 13.79
C ARG A 96 2.29 3.02 12.41
N LEU A 97 2.45 4.33 12.27
CA LEU A 97 2.21 5.01 10.99
C LEU A 97 3.18 4.54 9.90
N CYS A 98 4.45 4.31 10.25
CA CYS A 98 5.41 3.71 9.31
C CYS A 98 4.96 2.33 8.84
N ALA A 99 4.50 1.47 9.76
CA ALA A 99 4.02 0.13 9.44
C ALA A 99 2.72 0.16 8.61
N GLU A 100 1.82 1.12 8.86
CA GLU A 100 0.55 1.25 8.15
C GLU A 100 0.67 1.93 6.78
N TYR A 101 1.82 2.50 6.44
CA TYR A 101 1.99 3.17 5.16
C TYR A 101 1.95 2.18 3.99
N LEU A 102 1.05 2.42 3.05
CA LEU A 102 0.90 1.62 1.84
C LEU A 102 0.98 2.56 0.62
N PRO A 103 2.07 2.54 -0.15
CA PRO A 103 2.25 3.40 -1.32
C PRO A 103 1.43 2.90 -2.53
N LEU A 104 0.12 2.88 -2.40
CA LEU A 104 -0.79 2.44 -3.45
C LEU A 104 -0.94 3.53 -4.53
N LYS A 105 -0.87 3.12 -5.78
CA LYS A 105 -0.88 4.04 -6.92
C LYS A 105 -2.28 4.44 -7.38
N PHE A 106 -3.22 3.52 -7.31
CA PHE A 106 -4.56 3.69 -7.87
C PHE A 106 -5.64 3.43 -6.85
N SER A 107 -6.72 4.21 -6.94
CA SER A 107 -7.95 3.95 -6.21
C SER A 107 -8.62 2.66 -6.69
N ARG A 108 -9.36 2.00 -5.82
CA ARG A 108 -10.09 0.79 -6.13
C ARG A 108 -11.51 0.85 -5.63
N ARG A 109 -12.43 0.46 -6.50
CA ARG A 109 -13.86 0.41 -6.19
C ARG A 109 -14.44 -0.93 -6.59
N HIS A 110 -15.32 -1.46 -5.78
CA HIS A 110 -16.08 -2.64 -6.07
C HIS A 110 -17.54 -2.45 -5.67
N GLY A 111 -18.44 -2.95 -6.49
CA GLY A 111 -19.87 -2.95 -6.19
C GLY A 111 -20.59 -3.92 -7.12
N ASP A 112 -21.50 -4.70 -6.53
CA ASP A 112 -22.39 -5.61 -7.24
C ASP A 112 -23.84 -5.23 -6.87
N PRO A 113 -24.67 -4.80 -7.84
CA PRO A 113 -26.07 -4.44 -7.54
C PRO A 113 -26.88 -5.58 -6.92
N SER A 114 -26.52 -6.83 -7.23
CA SER A 114 -27.18 -8.03 -6.65
C SER A 114 -26.69 -8.36 -5.25
N ARG A 115 -25.57 -7.77 -4.84
CA ARG A 115 -24.94 -7.98 -3.53
C ARG A 115 -24.56 -6.62 -2.93
N PRO A 116 -25.50 -5.81 -2.48
CA PRO A 116 -25.25 -4.46 -2.02
C PRO A 116 -24.33 -4.38 -0.80
N TRP A 117 -24.17 -5.48 -0.06
CA TRP A 117 -23.23 -5.61 1.05
C TRP A 117 -21.78 -5.81 0.61
N ASN A 118 -21.54 -6.15 -0.65
CA ASN A 118 -20.20 -6.35 -1.21
C ASN A 118 -19.72 -5.11 -1.96
N ARG A 119 -19.82 -3.96 -1.31
CA ARG A 119 -19.31 -2.68 -1.81
C ARG A 119 -18.19 -2.19 -0.93
N PHE A 120 -17.10 -1.79 -1.57
CA PHE A 120 -16.03 -1.09 -0.89
C PHE A 120 -15.33 -0.13 -1.86
N ASN A 121 -14.77 0.94 -1.31
CA ASN A 121 -13.92 1.86 -2.02
C ASN A 121 -12.62 2.03 -1.24
N ILE A 122 -11.51 1.97 -1.95
CA ILE A 122 -10.20 2.40 -1.49
C ILE A 122 -9.88 3.62 -2.34
N ASN A 123 -10.17 4.80 -1.81
CA ASN A 123 -9.99 6.05 -2.51
C ASN A 123 -8.62 6.62 -2.11
N LEU A 124 -7.70 6.68 -3.06
CA LEU A 124 -6.34 7.17 -2.86
C LEU A 124 -6.14 8.54 -3.48
N ARG A 125 -7.03 8.93 -4.39
CA ARG A 125 -7.01 10.22 -5.06
C ARG A 125 -8.40 10.81 -5.15
N ASN A 126 -8.47 12.10 -4.96
CA ASN A 126 -9.67 12.88 -5.25
C ASN A 126 -9.90 12.91 -6.76
N GLU A 127 -11.14 12.69 -7.19
CA GLU A 127 -11.50 12.66 -8.62
C GLU A 127 -11.50 14.06 -9.24
N ASP A 128 -11.73 15.10 -8.43
CA ASP A 128 -11.87 16.46 -8.94
C ASP A 128 -10.52 17.12 -9.25
N ASP A 129 -9.53 16.92 -8.42
CA ASP A 129 -8.24 17.61 -8.51
C ASP A 129 -7.01 16.67 -8.54
N GLY A 130 -7.23 15.35 -8.38
CA GLY A 130 -6.17 14.35 -8.37
C GLY A 130 -5.30 14.35 -7.10
N SER A 131 -5.65 15.16 -6.10
CA SER A 131 -4.94 15.19 -4.82
C SER A 131 -5.03 13.83 -4.12
N LYS A 132 -4.00 13.49 -3.32
CA LYS A 132 -4.02 12.24 -2.55
C LYS A 132 -4.97 12.35 -1.37
N ILE A 133 -5.76 11.30 -1.20
CA ILE A 133 -6.63 11.11 -0.04
C ILE A 133 -6.44 9.71 0.51
N LEU A 134 -6.81 9.52 1.80
CA LEU A 134 -6.87 8.20 2.43
C LEU A 134 -8.31 7.99 2.89
N ASP A 135 -9.11 7.41 2.03
CA ASP A 135 -10.51 7.16 2.31
C ASP A 135 -10.86 5.70 2.02
N TYR A 136 -11.20 4.97 3.07
CA TYR A 136 -11.62 3.58 2.99
C TYR A 136 -13.10 3.52 3.35
N GLN A 137 -13.93 3.15 2.39
CA GLN A 137 -15.38 3.07 2.55
C GLN A 137 -15.85 1.64 2.35
N GLY A 138 -16.72 1.18 3.24
CA GLY A 138 -17.36 -0.11 3.12
C GLY A 138 -16.91 -1.14 4.15
N ASN A 139 -17.11 -2.40 3.83
CA ASN A 139 -16.81 -3.50 4.74
C ASN A 139 -15.31 -3.81 4.76
N TRP A 140 -14.67 -3.70 5.91
CA TRP A 140 -13.26 -4.00 6.09
C TRP A 140 -12.88 -5.42 5.67
N ARG A 141 -13.77 -6.39 5.86
CA ARG A 141 -13.52 -7.74 5.37
C ARG A 141 -13.28 -7.77 3.86
N ASP A 142 -14.07 -7.03 3.10
CA ASP A 142 -13.97 -7.00 1.64
C ASP A 142 -12.73 -6.22 1.18
N ILE A 143 -12.37 -5.15 1.90
CA ILE A 143 -11.11 -4.43 1.70
C ILE A 143 -9.93 -5.36 1.96
N PHE A 144 -9.98 -6.14 3.04
CA PHE A 144 -8.92 -7.05 3.43
C PHE A 144 -8.73 -8.22 2.47
N GLN A 145 -9.81 -8.85 2.02
CA GLN A 145 -9.76 -9.89 0.98
C GLN A 145 -9.13 -9.38 -0.31
N ASN A 146 -9.27 -8.09 -0.56
CA ASN A 146 -8.66 -7.43 -1.69
C ASN A 146 -7.15 -7.21 -1.48
N TRP A 147 -6.73 -6.84 -0.28
CA TRP A 147 -5.32 -6.71 0.07
C TRP A 147 -4.59 -8.04 0.18
N GLU A 148 -5.28 -9.15 0.49
CA GLU A 148 -4.73 -10.50 0.40
C GLU A 148 -4.09 -10.75 -0.97
N ALA A 149 -4.75 -10.33 -2.04
CA ALA A 149 -4.20 -10.43 -3.38
C ALA A 149 -2.92 -9.61 -3.57
N LEU A 150 -2.82 -8.43 -2.93
CA LEU A 150 -1.61 -7.60 -2.96
C LEU A 150 -0.45 -8.24 -2.18
N VAL A 151 -0.72 -8.89 -1.06
CA VAL A 151 0.30 -9.58 -0.26
C VAL A 151 1.01 -10.67 -1.06
N HIS A 152 0.30 -11.36 -1.95
CA HIS A 152 0.94 -12.36 -2.82
C HIS A 152 1.92 -11.74 -3.83
N SER A 153 1.74 -10.48 -4.17
CA SER A 153 2.62 -9.75 -5.10
C SER A 153 3.66 -8.88 -4.38
N TYR A 154 3.33 -8.44 -3.16
CA TYR A 154 4.16 -7.53 -2.34
C TYR A 154 4.20 -8.01 -0.88
N PRO A 155 4.83 -9.15 -0.60
CA PRO A 155 4.77 -9.81 0.71
C PRO A 155 5.36 -8.97 1.85
N GLU A 156 6.28 -8.07 1.56
CA GLU A 156 6.91 -7.20 2.55
C GLU A 156 5.93 -6.21 3.19
N PHE A 157 4.79 -5.94 2.55
CA PHE A 157 3.75 -5.07 3.10
C PHE A 157 2.72 -5.81 3.97
N ILE A 158 2.89 -7.12 4.23
CA ILE A 158 1.91 -7.91 5.01
C ILE A 158 1.71 -7.35 6.42
N GLU A 159 2.78 -6.95 7.08
CA GLU A 159 2.71 -6.38 8.43
C GLU A 159 1.88 -5.09 8.45
N GLY A 160 2.10 -4.20 7.49
CA GLY A 160 1.35 -2.96 7.36
C GLY A 160 -0.14 -3.19 7.15
N MET A 161 -0.50 -4.19 6.36
CA MET A 161 -1.90 -4.57 6.15
C MET A 161 -2.54 -5.14 7.42
N ILE A 162 -1.81 -5.96 8.19
CA ILE A 162 -2.26 -6.49 9.47
C ILE A 162 -2.46 -5.36 10.48
N PHE A 163 -1.52 -4.43 10.58
CA PHE A 163 -1.64 -3.26 11.46
C PHE A 163 -2.89 -2.43 11.14
N LYS A 164 -3.13 -2.13 9.86
CA LYS A 164 -4.34 -1.42 9.45
C LYS A 164 -5.62 -2.14 9.85
N PHE A 165 -5.65 -3.46 9.70
CA PHE A 165 -6.81 -4.26 10.10
C PHE A 165 -7.05 -4.18 11.61
N LEU A 166 -6.03 -4.44 12.40
CA LEU A 166 -6.15 -4.40 13.85
C LEU A 166 -6.63 -3.04 14.34
N ASN A 167 -6.12 -1.95 13.77
CA ASN A 167 -6.53 -0.61 14.15
C ASN A 167 -7.93 -0.21 13.63
N ALA A 168 -8.42 -0.84 12.57
CA ALA A 168 -9.76 -0.62 12.06
C ALA A 168 -10.85 -1.36 12.86
N THR A 169 -10.47 -2.33 13.67
CA THR A 169 -11.39 -3.18 14.46
C THR A 169 -11.55 -2.74 15.91
N THR A 170 -10.83 -1.71 16.34
CA THR A 170 -10.96 -1.08 17.67
C THR A 170 -11.87 0.11 17.62
#